data_9212feaca893d4a711412cd7c3bd2504
#
_entry.id   9212feaca893d4a711412cd7c3bd2504
#
_cell.length_a   1.000
_cell.length_b   1.000
_cell.length_c   1.000
_cell.angle_alpha   90.00
_cell.angle_beta   90.00
_cell.angle_gamma   90.00
#
_symmetry.space_group_name_H-M   'P 1'
#
loop_
_entity.id
_entity.type
_entity.pdbx_description
1 polymer ?
#
loop_
_entity_poly.entity_id
_entity_poly.type
_entity_poly.pdbx_seq_one_letter_code
_entity_poly.pdbx_strand_id
1 'polypeptide(L)'
;MPMGVCLSLTACSEKDEAYYLKHIDEAKTKWAQCEKDAEAAMRSRDKSALETLMADGSECNLARNAIKEDKRLQHEKEENERKAKLAADIAQAKAQLKQQYDALPWQEFVKAYVNSQCPSSWKTTPECEAMKAFYQEKTQPVISELRTKGLANLLKEEQNYCKQDKRRYSACDVWQTAVKEQATEEFQAMTLEQLDALKAYDDDYKKDQPRGAWREVFSQKEEAYITQLVSNYDQLKTIYNNCVDQVKSTQNWEKQYKITSSYPCKQASHARIKLQLPSDNFQTHME
;
A
#
# COMPACT_ATOMS: atom_id res chain seq x y z
N MET A 1 -46.01 67.24 9.64
CA MET A 1 -44.70 66.55 9.80
C MET A 1 -44.87 65.53 10.94
N PRO A 2 -44.85 64.24 10.64
CA PRO A 2 -44.76 63.28 11.72
C PRO A 2 -43.29 62.77 11.80
N MET A 3 -42.69 62.82 12.98
CA MET A 3 -41.40 62.27 13.35
C MET A 3 -41.50 60.76 13.33
N GLY A 4 -40.71 60.14 12.44
CA GLY A 4 -40.49 58.67 12.45
C GLY A 4 -39.52 58.31 13.56
N VAL A 5 -39.99 57.52 14.53
CA VAL A 5 -39.18 56.89 15.56
C VAL A 5 -38.51 55.66 14.91
N CYS A 6 -37.20 55.68 14.62
CA CYS A 6 -36.42 54.53 14.32
C CYS A 6 -36.25 53.67 15.58
N LEU A 7 -37.04 52.61 15.71
CA LEU A 7 -36.80 51.52 16.63
C LEU A 7 -35.63 50.68 16.07
N SER A 8 -34.44 50.92 16.57
CA SER A 8 -33.28 50.01 16.36
C SER A 8 -33.55 48.74 17.17
N LEU A 9 -34.00 47.70 16.45
CA LEU A 9 -34.00 46.33 16.92
C LEU A 9 -32.53 45.88 17.06
N THR A 10 -31.94 46.05 18.24
CA THR A 10 -30.77 45.30 18.64
C THR A 10 -31.18 43.84 18.76
N ALA A 11 -31.07 43.09 17.67
CA ALA A 11 -31.09 41.64 17.75
C ALA A 11 -29.93 41.23 18.69
N CYS A 12 -30.25 40.74 19.89
CA CYS A 12 -29.32 39.94 20.70
C CYS A 12 -28.98 38.72 19.82
N SER A 13 -27.88 38.79 19.07
CA SER A 13 -27.37 37.59 18.42
C SER A 13 -26.95 36.63 19.52
N GLU A 14 -27.66 35.52 19.67
CA GLU A 14 -27.21 34.42 20.52
C GLU A 14 -25.76 34.12 20.14
N LYS A 15 -24.86 34.07 21.13
CA LYS A 15 -23.45 33.75 20.95
C LYS A 15 -23.35 32.27 20.64
N ASP A 16 -23.36 31.92 19.35
CA ASP A 16 -23.19 30.57 18.87
C ASP A 16 -21.70 30.14 18.85
N GLU A 17 -21.42 28.91 18.46
CA GLU A 17 -20.06 28.38 18.35
C GLU A 17 -19.24 29.19 17.34
N ALA A 18 -19.83 29.61 16.21
CA ALA A 18 -19.16 30.41 15.19
C ALA A 18 -18.76 31.79 15.70
N TYR A 19 -19.61 32.40 16.57
CA TYR A 19 -19.24 33.62 17.26
C TYR A 19 -18.01 33.41 18.16
N TYR A 20 -18.04 32.36 19.01
CA TYR A 20 -16.96 32.08 19.95
C TYR A 20 -15.67 31.68 19.24
N LEU A 21 -15.74 31.04 18.07
CA LEU A 21 -14.57 30.71 17.26
C LEU A 21 -13.87 31.95 16.70
N LYS A 22 -14.63 33.01 16.40
CA LYS A 22 -14.09 34.32 15.99
C LYS A 22 -13.62 35.17 17.19
N HIS A 23 -14.11 34.90 18.38
CA HIS A 23 -13.83 35.62 19.62
C HIS A 23 -13.29 34.68 20.69
N ILE A 24 -12.18 34.00 20.37
CA ILE A 24 -11.67 32.90 21.20
C ILE A 24 -11.29 33.28 22.64
N ASP A 25 -10.89 34.51 22.87
CA ASP A 25 -10.60 34.99 24.23
C ASP A 25 -11.87 35.17 25.07
N GLU A 26 -12.98 35.55 24.43
CA GLU A 26 -14.28 35.53 25.09
C GLU A 26 -14.74 34.10 25.38
N ALA A 27 -14.53 33.15 24.44
CA ALA A 27 -14.82 31.74 24.67
C ALA A 27 -14.05 31.19 25.87
N LYS A 28 -12.74 31.50 25.98
CA LYS A 28 -11.90 31.09 27.13
C LYS A 28 -12.40 31.68 28.45
N THR A 29 -12.75 32.96 28.42
CA THR A 29 -13.30 33.64 29.62
C THR A 29 -14.64 33.02 30.05
N LYS A 30 -15.54 32.78 29.09
CA LYS A 30 -16.83 32.13 29.35
C LYS A 30 -16.61 30.71 29.88
N TRP A 31 -15.76 29.91 29.26
CA TRP A 31 -15.46 28.55 29.71
C TRP A 31 -14.90 28.53 31.13
N ALA A 32 -13.97 29.44 31.48
CA ALA A 32 -13.42 29.55 32.83
C ALA A 32 -14.50 29.91 33.89
N GLN A 33 -15.53 30.71 33.51
CA GLN A 33 -16.69 30.96 34.38
C GLN A 33 -17.55 29.70 34.53
N CYS A 34 -17.81 29.00 33.42
CA CYS A 34 -18.58 27.75 33.45
C CYS A 34 -17.91 26.66 34.28
N GLU A 35 -16.56 26.57 34.28
CA GLU A 35 -15.83 25.65 35.17
C GLU A 35 -16.08 25.98 36.67
N LYS A 36 -16.05 27.24 37.03
CA LYS A 36 -16.35 27.67 38.41
C LYS A 36 -17.78 27.35 38.82
N ASP A 37 -18.73 27.62 37.91
CA ASP A 37 -20.15 27.35 38.16
C ASP A 37 -20.42 25.84 38.27
N ALA A 38 -19.75 25.04 37.45
CA ALA A 38 -19.84 23.58 37.53
C ALA A 38 -19.22 23.03 38.82
N GLU A 39 -18.07 23.58 39.28
CA GLU A 39 -17.51 23.24 40.58
C GLU A 39 -18.47 23.60 41.75
N ALA A 40 -19.13 24.74 41.68
CA ALA A 40 -20.10 25.15 42.69
C ALA A 40 -21.32 24.20 42.72
N ALA A 41 -21.84 23.83 41.53
CA ALA A 41 -22.93 22.86 41.40
C ALA A 41 -22.52 21.46 41.92
N MET A 42 -21.30 21.02 41.67
CA MET A 42 -20.78 19.76 42.21
C MET A 42 -20.67 19.79 43.73
N ARG A 43 -20.18 20.87 44.33
CA ARG A 43 -20.09 21.02 45.80
C ARG A 43 -21.45 21.03 46.49
N SER A 44 -22.45 21.68 45.86
CA SER A 44 -23.83 21.69 46.35
C SER A 44 -24.64 20.44 46.00
N ARG A 45 -24.07 19.50 45.24
CA ARG A 45 -24.72 18.31 44.68
C ARG A 45 -25.94 18.62 43.82
N ASP A 46 -25.94 19.79 43.17
CA ASP A 46 -27.00 20.21 42.26
C ASP A 46 -26.77 19.63 40.85
N LYS A 47 -27.35 18.46 40.64
CA LYS A 47 -27.25 17.76 39.34
C LYS A 47 -27.96 18.53 38.22
N SER A 48 -29.08 19.20 38.52
CA SER A 48 -29.85 19.93 37.51
C SER A 48 -29.07 21.13 36.98
N ALA A 49 -28.41 21.89 37.87
CA ALA A 49 -27.54 22.99 37.46
C ALA A 49 -26.37 22.50 36.59
N LEU A 50 -25.74 21.35 36.94
CA LEU A 50 -24.66 20.78 36.18
C LEU A 50 -25.10 20.29 34.78
N GLU A 51 -26.27 19.64 34.70
CA GLU A 51 -26.85 19.21 33.43
C GLU A 51 -27.18 20.38 32.51
N THR A 52 -27.71 21.46 33.05
CA THR A 52 -28.03 22.69 32.31
C THR A 52 -26.76 23.36 31.77
N LEU A 53 -25.71 23.48 32.58
CA LEU A 53 -24.42 24.06 32.14
C LEU A 53 -23.75 23.26 31.01
N MET A 54 -23.91 21.94 31.05
CA MET A 54 -23.23 21.03 30.09
C MET A 54 -24.15 20.57 28.94
N ALA A 55 -25.42 21.04 28.92
CA ALA A 55 -26.35 20.66 27.87
C ALA A 55 -25.86 21.05 26.49
N ASP A 56 -26.21 20.25 25.49
CA ASP A 56 -25.95 20.59 24.09
C ASP A 56 -26.65 21.93 23.76
N GLY A 57 -25.89 22.84 23.13
CA GLY A 57 -26.36 24.18 22.81
C GLY A 57 -26.28 25.18 23.98
N SER A 58 -25.89 24.77 25.20
CA SER A 58 -25.60 25.74 26.27
C SER A 58 -24.40 26.60 25.87
N GLU A 59 -24.42 27.87 26.33
CA GLU A 59 -23.34 28.81 26.06
C GLU A 59 -21.96 28.27 26.55
N CYS A 60 -21.95 27.49 27.63
CA CYS A 60 -20.75 26.80 28.13
C CYS A 60 -20.24 25.75 27.16
N ASN A 61 -21.14 24.96 26.61
CA ASN A 61 -20.76 23.91 25.64
C ASN A 61 -20.29 24.53 24.31
N LEU A 62 -20.96 25.57 23.83
CA LEU A 62 -20.57 26.30 22.61
C LEU A 62 -19.17 26.94 22.76
N ALA A 63 -18.90 27.62 23.90
CA ALA A 63 -17.57 28.16 24.19
C ALA A 63 -16.48 27.08 24.25
N ARG A 64 -16.76 25.95 24.90
CA ARG A 64 -15.83 24.81 24.97
C ARG A 64 -15.54 24.21 23.60
N ASN A 65 -16.56 24.04 22.77
CA ASN A 65 -16.44 23.49 21.44
C ASN A 65 -15.60 24.41 20.54
N ALA A 66 -15.87 25.72 20.60
CA ALA A 66 -15.07 26.72 19.88
C ALA A 66 -13.57 26.68 20.28
N ILE A 67 -13.25 26.52 21.57
CA ILE A 67 -11.87 26.38 22.04
C ILE A 67 -11.21 25.11 21.51
N LYS A 68 -11.96 23.99 21.47
CA LYS A 68 -11.44 22.73 20.90
C LYS A 68 -11.18 22.86 19.40
N GLU A 69 -12.11 23.48 18.69
CA GLU A 69 -11.98 23.67 17.25
C GLU A 69 -10.85 24.64 16.91
N ASP A 70 -10.68 25.73 17.66
CA ASP A 70 -9.53 26.63 17.48
C ASP A 70 -8.19 25.89 17.65
N LYS A 71 -8.05 25.07 18.71
CA LYS A 71 -6.86 24.25 18.90
C LYS A 71 -6.62 23.27 17.74
N ARG A 72 -7.68 22.64 17.21
CA ARG A 72 -7.60 21.75 16.06
C ARG A 72 -7.08 22.50 14.83
N LEU A 73 -7.67 23.67 14.56
CA LEU A 73 -7.28 24.52 13.42
C LEU A 73 -5.85 25.04 13.54
N GLN A 74 -5.42 25.44 14.74
CA GLN A 74 -4.03 25.85 15.00
C GLN A 74 -3.05 24.70 14.74
N HIS A 75 -3.34 23.50 15.27
CA HIS A 75 -2.53 22.32 15.04
C HIS A 75 -2.45 21.94 13.55
N GLU A 76 -3.57 22.00 12.84
CA GLU A 76 -3.62 21.73 11.40
C GLU A 76 -2.78 22.76 10.61
N LYS A 77 -2.86 24.03 10.98
CA LYS A 77 -2.03 25.09 10.38
C LYS A 77 -0.54 24.85 10.62
N GLU A 78 -0.13 24.56 11.86
CA GLU A 78 1.27 24.28 12.20
C GLU A 78 1.78 23.02 11.46
N GLU A 79 0.94 22.00 11.35
CA GLU A 79 1.31 20.78 10.61
C GLU A 79 1.47 21.06 9.10
N ASN A 80 0.59 21.87 8.52
CA ASN A 80 0.69 22.25 7.11
C ASN A 80 1.92 23.12 6.84
N GLU A 81 2.23 24.07 7.72
CA GLU A 81 3.45 24.89 7.63
C GLU A 81 4.72 24.02 7.74
N ARG A 82 4.73 23.04 8.66
CA ARG A 82 5.83 22.08 8.79
C ARG A 82 5.99 21.21 7.55
N LYS A 83 4.89 20.72 6.98
CA LYS A 83 4.90 19.94 5.72
C LYS A 83 5.40 20.78 4.55
N ALA A 84 4.96 22.02 4.43
CA ALA A 84 5.39 22.93 3.38
C ALA A 84 6.88 23.25 3.48
N LYS A 85 7.38 23.49 4.69
CA LYS A 85 8.83 23.72 4.95
C LYS A 85 9.65 22.49 4.57
N LEU A 86 9.24 21.30 5.02
CA LEU A 86 9.91 20.05 4.67
C LEU A 86 9.96 19.82 3.15
N ALA A 87 8.87 20.08 2.44
CA ALA A 87 8.82 19.95 0.99
C ALA A 87 9.78 20.94 0.30
N ALA A 88 9.88 22.18 0.80
CA ALA A 88 10.82 23.16 0.29
C ALA A 88 12.29 22.74 0.52
N ASP A 89 12.60 22.24 1.72
CA ASP A 89 13.94 21.75 2.06
C ASP A 89 14.33 20.54 1.18
N ILE A 90 13.42 19.61 0.93
CA ILE A 90 13.63 18.48 0.00
C ILE A 90 13.86 18.98 -1.44
N ALA A 91 13.07 19.95 -1.90
CA ALA A 91 13.22 20.50 -3.24
C ALA A 91 14.57 21.20 -3.43
N GLN A 92 15.01 21.96 -2.43
CA GLN A 92 16.32 22.60 -2.43
C GLN A 92 17.46 21.56 -2.44
N ALA A 93 17.39 20.54 -1.58
CA ALA A 93 18.36 19.45 -1.56
C ALA A 93 18.41 18.71 -2.91
N LYS A 94 17.26 18.46 -3.53
CA LYS A 94 17.18 17.84 -4.86
C LYS A 94 17.85 18.70 -5.95
N ALA A 95 17.68 20.02 -5.91
CA ALA A 95 18.34 20.91 -6.86
C ALA A 95 19.88 20.88 -6.72
N GLN A 96 20.39 20.80 -5.49
CA GLN A 96 21.84 20.65 -5.23
C GLN A 96 22.36 19.31 -5.74
N LEU A 97 21.63 18.21 -5.48
CA LEU A 97 21.99 16.88 -5.99
C LEU A 97 22.03 16.83 -7.52
N LYS A 98 21.09 17.50 -8.20
CA LYS A 98 21.12 17.61 -9.68
C LYS A 98 22.40 18.29 -10.15
N GLN A 99 22.80 19.40 -9.54
CA GLN A 99 24.05 20.08 -9.91
C GLN A 99 25.29 19.18 -9.74
N GLN A 100 25.31 18.36 -8.70
CA GLN A 100 26.43 17.49 -8.37
C GLN A 100 26.48 16.19 -9.19
N TYR A 101 25.33 15.57 -9.47
CA TYR A 101 25.25 14.20 -9.95
C TYR A 101 24.55 14.04 -11.31
N ASP A 102 23.94 15.10 -11.89
CA ASP A 102 23.14 14.94 -13.11
C ASP A 102 23.98 14.50 -14.31
N ALA A 103 25.21 15.00 -14.42
CA ALA A 103 26.14 14.62 -15.49
C ALA A 103 26.79 13.25 -15.28
N LEU A 104 26.67 12.63 -14.10
CA LEU A 104 27.30 11.33 -13.87
C LEU A 104 26.52 10.19 -14.52
N PRO A 105 27.22 9.16 -15.05
CA PRO A 105 26.60 7.90 -15.40
C PRO A 105 25.80 7.33 -14.21
N TRP A 106 24.68 6.69 -14.50
CA TRP A 106 23.78 6.20 -13.45
C TRP A 106 24.49 5.23 -12.48
N GLN A 107 25.41 4.41 -12.96
CA GLN A 107 26.18 3.46 -12.10
C GLN A 107 27.04 4.19 -11.08
N GLU A 108 27.67 5.31 -11.44
CA GLU A 108 28.50 6.11 -10.53
C GLU A 108 27.64 6.82 -9.50
N PHE A 109 26.47 7.33 -9.89
CA PHE A 109 25.51 7.88 -8.94
C PHE A 109 24.99 6.82 -7.97
N VAL A 110 24.59 5.65 -8.47
CA VAL A 110 24.13 4.51 -7.65
C VAL A 110 25.20 4.12 -6.63
N LYS A 111 26.48 4.10 -7.01
CA LYS A 111 27.61 3.82 -6.12
C LYS A 111 27.75 4.91 -5.03
N ALA A 112 27.59 6.19 -5.39
CA ALA A 112 27.56 7.28 -4.43
C ALA A 112 26.39 7.16 -3.45
N TYR A 113 25.19 6.81 -3.94
CA TYR A 113 24.01 6.60 -3.11
C TYR A 113 24.21 5.44 -2.12
N VAL A 114 24.66 4.28 -2.57
CA VAL A 114 24.92 3.10 -1.72
C VAL A 114 25.96 3.38 -0.64
N ASN A 115 26.97 4.20 -0.93
CA ASN A 115 28.02 4.56 0.01
C ASN A 115 27.66 5.73 0.93
N SER A 116 26.52 6.40 0.69
CA SER A 116 25.99 7.41 1.59
C SER A 116 25.34 6.76 2.84
N GLN A 117 24.98 7.58 3.83
CA GLN A 117 24.24 7.11 5.00
C GLN A 117 22.74 6.90 4.72
N CYS A 118 22.22 7.41 3.58
CA CYS A 118 20.79 7.46 3.30
C CYS A 118 20.13 6.08 3.13
N PRO A 119 20.73 5.06 2.47
CA PRO A 119 20.14 3.73 2.34
C PRO A 119 19.91 3.01 3.67
N SER A 120 20.77 3.26 4.65
CA SER A 120 20.74 2.61 5.97
C SER A 120 20.12 3.47 7.07
N SER A 121 19.83 4.75 6.79
CA SER A 121 19.28 5.68 7.79
C SER A 121 17.80 5.39 8.04
N TRP A 122 17.46 5.13 9.32
CA TRP A 122 16.08 5.10 9.78
C TRP A 122 15.52 6.52 10.07
N LYS A 123 16.39 7.54 10.15
CA LYS A 123 16.01 8.95 10.24
C LYS A 123 15.94 9.55 8.84
N THR A 124 14.76 9.96 8.44
CA THR A 124 14.56 10.69 7.19
C THR A 124 14.98 12.14 7.35
N THR A 125 16.04 12.53 6.66
CA THR A 125 16.42 13.95 6.50
C THR A 125 15.96 14.44 5.13
N PRO A 126 15.77 15.75 4.91
CA PRO A 126 15.43 16.30 3.59
C PRO A 126 16.44 15.86 2.51
N GLU A 127 17.73 15.81 2.84
CA GLU A 127 18.78 15.37 1.91
C GLU A 127 18.63 13.90 1.53
N CYS A 128 18.32 13.02 2.49
CA CYS A 128 18.14 11.60 2.21
C CYS A 128 16.85 11.32 1.42
N GLU A 129 15.76 12.04 1.68
CA GLU A 129 14.55 11.96 0.87
C GLU A 129 14.80 12.47 -0.55
N ALA A 130 15.51 13.57 -0.70
CA ALA A 130 15.91 14.08 -2.01
C ALA A 130 16.80 13.09 -2.76
N MET A 131 17.77 12.47 -2.06
CA MET A 131 18.69 11.50 -2.65
C MET A 131 17.97 10.22 -3.09
N LYS A 132 17.00 9.74 -2.31
CA LYS A 132 16.14 8.61 -2.66
C LYS A 132 15.26 8.90 -3.88
N ALA A 133 14.64 10.09 -3.92
CA ALA A 133 13.84 10.51 -5.07
C ALA A 133 14.71 10.63 -6.33
N PHE A 134 15.91 11.18 -6.21
CA PHE A 134 16.85 11.28 -7.32
C PHE A 134 17.37 9.91 -7.77
N TYR A 135 17.59 8.96 -6.84
CA TYR A 135 17.90 7.58 -7.17
C TYR A 135 16.82 6.94 -8.06
N GLN A 136 15.56 7.10 -7.69
CA GLN A 136 14.44 6.60 -8.50
C GLN A 136 14.40 7.26 -9.89
N GLU A 137 14.58 8.58 -9.96
CA GLU A 137 14.61 9.34 -11.22
C GLU A 137 15.73 8.86 -12.15
N LYS A 138 16.91 8.57 -11.63
CA LYS A 138 18.07 8.09 -12.41
C LYS A 138 17.96 6.61 -12.81
N THR A 139 17.36 5.78 -11.98
CA THR A 139 17.34 4.32 -12.22
C THR A 139 16.11 3.84 -12.98
N GLN A 140 14.98 4.51 -12.87
CA GLN A 140 13.75 4.09 -13.55
C GLN A 140 13.87 4.05 -15.10
N PRO A 141 14.47 5.05 -15.78
CA PRO A 141 14.73 4.95 -17.21
C PRO A 141 15.62 3.77 -17.59
N VAL A 142 16.64 3.49 -16.75
CA VAL A 142 17.55 2.37 -16.96
C VAL A 142 16.83 1.03 -16.82
N ILE A 143 15.99 0.88 -15.80
CA ILE A 143 15.16 -0.32 -15.63
C ILE A 143 14.29 -0.53 -16.87
N SER A 144 13.64 0.53 -17.34
CA SER A 144 12.81 0.47 -18.55
C SER A 144 13.62 0.08 -19.80
N GLU A 145 14.80 0.64 -19.98
CA GLU A 145 15.71 0.28 -21.08
C GLU A 145 16.16 -1.19 -20.99
N LEU A 146 16.58 -1.63 -19.81
CA LEU A 146 17.00 -3.02 -19.59
C LEU A 146 15.88 -4.00 -19.95
N ARG A 147 14.65 -3.72 -19.60
CA ARG A 147 13.48 -4.57 -19.89
C ARG A 147 13.25 -4.76 -21.39
N THR A 148 13.58 -3.78 -22.24
CA THR A 148 13.42 -3.94 -23.70
C THR A 148 14.26 -5.07 -24.28
N LYS A 149 15.26 -5.56 -23.55
CA LYS A 149 16.10 -6.69 -23.98
C LYS A 149 15.42 -8.06 -23.88
N GLY A 150 14.32 -8.15 -23.13
CA GLY A 150 13.63 -9.38 -22.79
C GLY A 150 14.36 -10.24 -21.73
N LEU A 151 13.60 -11.07 -21.01
CA LEU A 151 14.08 -11.82 -19.84
C LEU A 151 15.31 -12.69 -20.14
N ALA A 152 15.28 -13.45 -21.24
CA ALA A 152 16.36 -14.37 -21.60
C ALA A 152 17.72 -13.67 -21.81
N ASN A 153 17.72 -12.45 -22.33
CA ASN A 153 18.95 -11.67 -22.53
C ASN A 153 19.38 -10.97 -21.23
N LEU A 154 18.44 -10.45 -20.45
CA LEU A 154 18.72 -9.88 -19.13
C LEU A 154 19.46 -10.87 -18.23
N LEU A 155 19.03 -12.13 -18.19
CA LEU A 155 19.64 -13.16 -17.36
C LEU A 155 21.11 -13.44 -17.74
N LYS A 156 21.48 -13.25 -19.00
CA LYS A 156 22.89 -13.41 -19.45
C LYS A 156 23.79 -12.27 -18.98
N GLU A 157 23.21 -11.13 -18.66
CA GLU A 157 23.95 -9.91 -18.25
C GLU A 157 24.20 -9.82 -16.74
N GLU A 158 23.79 -10.78 -15.93
CA GLU A 158 23.97 -10.78 -14.47
C GLU A 158 25.38 -10.36 -14.04
N GLN A 159 26.42 -10.97 -14.67
CA GLN A 159 27.80 -10.71 -14.33
C GLN A 159 28.24 -9.25 -14.56
N ASN A 160 27.59 -8.54 -15.49
CA ASN A 160 27.92 -7.15 -15.79
C ASN A 160 27.52 -6.22 -14.65
N TYR A 161 26.47 -6.56 -13.90
CA TYR A 161 25.88 -5.72 -12.86
C TYR A 161 26.18 -6.24 -11.45
N CYS A 162 26.24 -7.57 -11.24
CA CYS A 162 26.28 -8.20 -9.92
C CYS A 162 27.64 -8.74 -9.50
N LYS A 163 28.70 -8.62 -10.35
CA LYS A 163 30.03 -9.15 -10.03
C LYS A 163 30.68 -8.44 -8.84
N GLN A 164 30.54 -7.11 -8.75
CA GLN A 164 31.28 -6.29 -7.80
C GLN A 164 30.51 -5.93 -6.56
N ASP A 165 29.21 -5.66 -6.68
CA ASP A 165 28.37 -5.15 -5.57
C ASP A 165 26.95 -5.73 -5.66
N LYS A 166 26.58 -6.50 -4.63
CA LYS A 166 25.25 -7.11 -4.49
C LYS A 166 24.40 -6.47 -3.40
N ARG A 167 24.84 -5.33 -2.85
CA ARG A 167 24.08 -4.61 -1.84
C ARG A 167 22.79 -4.08 -2.42
N ARG A 168 21.82 -3.86 -1.52
CA ARG A 168 20.59 -3.17 -1.86
C ARG A 168 20.90 -1.78 -2.43
N TYR A 169 20.14 -1.35 -3.40
CA TYR A 169 20.32 -0.10 -4.17
C TYR A 169 21.59 -0.06 -5.05
N SER A 170 22.34 -1.13 -5.19
CA SER A 170 23.50 -1.20 -6.11
C SER A 170 23.05 -1.35 -7.57
N ALA A 171 24.00 -1.35 -8.49
CA ALA A 171 23.72 -1.64 -9.90
C ALA A 171 23.11 -3.05 -10.08
N CYS A 172 23.48 -4.00 -9.22
CA CYS A 172 22.89 -5.33 -9.19
C CYS A 172 21.40 -5.27 -8.81
N ASP A 173 21.02 -4.46 -7.82
CA ASP A 173 19.63 -4.29 -7.40
C ASP A 173 18.77 -3.65 -8.51
N VAL A 174 19.32 -2.68 -9.25
CA VAL A 174 18.67 -2.08 -10.43
C VAL A 174 18.41 -3.14 -11.50
N TRP A 175 19.43 -3.96 -11.81
CA TRP A 175 19.30 -5.07 -12.75
C TRP A 175 18.30 -6.11 -12.27
N GLN A 176 18.35 -6.52 -11.00
CA GLN A 176 17.39 -7.46 -10.41
C GLN A 176 15.95 -6.94 -10.49
N THR A 177 15.75 -5.64 -10.31
CA THR A 177 14.43 -5.00 -10.45
C THR A 177 13.94 -5.12 -11.89
N ALA A 178 14.80 -4.82 -12.89
CA ALA A 178 14.46 -4.98 -14.29
C ALA A 178 14.12 -6.44 -14.65
N VAL A 179 14.90 -7.41 -14.14
CA VAL A 179 14.64 -8.84 -14.33
C VAL A 179 13.30 -9.24 -13.72
N LYS A 180 13.01 -8.82 -12.49
CA LYS A 180 11.74 -9.13 -11.82
C LYS A 180 10.54 -8.56 -12.58
N GLU A 181 10.60 -7.30 -12.98
CA GLU A 181 9.50 -6.65 -13.69
C GLU A 181 9.29 -7.27 -15.07
N GLN A 182 10.36 -7.54 -15.82
CA GLN A 182 10.28 -8.19 -17.13
C GLN A 182 9.75 -9.63 -17.04
N ALA A 183 10.22 -10.39 -16.05
CA ALA A 183 9.75 -11.74 -15.80
C ALA A 183 8.25 -11.74 -15.44
N THR A 184 7.81 -10.80 -14.61
CA THR A 184 6.39 -10.65 -14.23
C THR A 184 5.53 -10.39 -15.46
N GLU A 185 5.95 -9.48 -16.34
CA GLU A 185 5.22 -9.16 -17.58
C GLU A 185 5.14 -10.37 -18.52
N GLU A 186 6.28 -11.05 -18.79
CA GLU A 186 6.30 -12.22 -19.65
C GLU A 186 5.44 -13.37 -19.07
N PHE A 187 5.52 -13.62 -17.77
CA PHE A 187 4.71 -14.66 -17.12
C PHE A 187 3.21 -14.32 -17.06
N GLN A 188 2.87 -13.04 -16.94
CA GLN A 188 1.48 -12.60 -17.04
C GLN A 188 0.87 -12.85 -18.41
N ALA A 189 1.66 -12.82 -19.48
CA ALA A 189 1.19 -13.13 -20.82
C ALA A 189 1.01 -14.65 -21.06
N MET A 190 1.59 -15.53 -20.24
CA MET A 190 1.49 -16.98 -20.37
C MET A 190 0.17 -17.54 -19.83
N THR A 191 -0.29 -18.66 -20.37
CA THR A 191 -1.38 -19.45 -19.77
C THR A 191 -0.92 -20.17 -18.50
N LEU A 192 -1.86 -20.64 -17.67
CA LEU A 192 -1.53 -21.43 -16.47
C LEU A 192 -0.82 -22.75 -16.86
N GLU A 193 -1.20 -23.37 -17.96
CA GLU A 193 -0.55 -24.57 -18.50
C GLU A 193 0.92 -24.29 -18.87
N GLN A 194 1.17 -23.19 -19.59
CA GLN A 194 2.53 -22.78 -19.93
C GLN A 194 3.40 -22.50 -18.70
N LEU A 195 2.81 -21.84 -17.69
CA LEU A 195 3.50 -21.61 -16.43
C LEU A 195 3.78 -22.90 -15.64
N ASP A 196 2.83 -23.86 -15.66
CA ASP A 196 3.03 -25.16 -15.02
C ASP A 196 4.16 -25.95 -15.69
N ALA A 197 4.29 -25.85 -17.01
CA ALA A 197 5.39 -26.46 -17.76
C ALA A 197 6.77 -25.85 -17.41
N LEU A 198 6.81 -24.62 -16.87
CA LEU A 198 8.04 -23.93 -16.43
C LEU A 198 8.48 -24.29 -15.00
N LYS A 199 7.96 -25.34 -14.38
CA LYS A 199 8.32 -25.77 -13.01
C LYS A 199 9.83 -25.89 -12.76
N ALA A 200 10.63 -26.05 -13.81
CA ALA A 200 12.09 -26.03 -13.69
C ALA A 200 12.64 -24.75 -13.04
N TYR A 201 11.92 -23.62 -13.14
CA TYR A 201 12.27 -22.38 -12.43
C TYR A 201 12.06 -22.49 -10.91
N ASP A 202 11.18 -23.38 -10.44
CA ASP A 202 10.97 -23.59 -9.01
C ASP A 202 12.13 -24.35 -8.36
N ASP A 203 12.84 -25.20 -9.10
CA ASP A 203 13.95 -26.01 -8.63
C ASP A 203 15.33 -25.35 -8.83
N ASP A 204 15.43 -24.28 -9.62
CA ASP A 204 16.68 -23.57 -9.89
C ASP A 204 16.94 -22.48 -8.85
N TYR A 205 17.54 -22.86 -7.73
CA TYR A 205 17.94 -21.96 -6.63
C TYR A 205 18.92 -20.84 -7.03
N LYS A 206 19.52 -20.90 -8.20
CA LYS A 206 20.49 -19.91 -8.69
C LYS A 206 19.84 -18.68 -9.33
N LYS A 207 18.52 -18.71 -9.57
CA LYS A 207 17.78 -17.65 -10.26
C LYS A 207 16.61 -17.16 -9.41
N ASP A 208 16.91 -16.54 -8.26
CA ASP A 208 15.90 -16.14 -7.27
C ASP A 208 14.83 -15.19 -7.83
N GLN A 209 15.19 -14.26 -8.70
CA GLN A 209 14.25 -13.25 -9.19
C GLN A 209 13.21 -13.80 -10.18
N PRO A 210 13.58 -14.52 -11.25
CA PRO A 210 12.59 -15.17 -12.12
C PRO A 210 11.68 -16.13 -11.36
N ARG A 211 12.22 -16.87 -10.39
CA ARG A 211 11.45 -17.79 -9.54
C ARG A 211 10.39 -17.04 -8.72
N GLY A 212 10.76 -15.92 -8.09
CA GLY A 212 9.84 -15.10 -7.32
C GLY A 212 8.67 -14.58 -8.17
N ALA A 213 8.98 -14.01 -9.33
CA ALA A 213 7.96 -13.53 -10.27
C ALA A 213 7.07 -14.65 -10.79
N TRP A 214 7.66 -15.82 -11.14
CA TRP A 214 6.91 -16.99 -11.57
C TRP A 214 5.93 -17.47 -10.49
N ARG A 215 6.38 -17.62 -9.24
CA ARG A 215 5.52 -18.07 -8.13
C ARG A 215 4.35 -17.13 -7.90
N GLU A 216 4.59 -15.83 -7.92
CA GLU A 216 3.56 -14.82 -7.73
C GLU A 216 2.49 -14.92 -8.82
N VAL A 217 2.90 -14.90 -10.09
CA VAL A 217 1.98 -14.95 -11.23
C VAL A 217 1.27 -16.31 -11.32
N PHE A 218 2.00 -17.42 -11.10
CA PHE A 218 1.43 -18.75 -11.08
C PHE A 218 0.34 -18.89 -10.01
N SER A 219 0.63 -18.46 -8.79
CA SER A 219 -0.33 -18.52 -7.68
C SER A 219 -1.61 -17.71 -7.97
N GLN A 220 -1.47 -16.50 -8.53
CA GLN A 220 -2.63 -15.68 -8.90
C GLN A 220 -3.50 -16.35 -9.97
N LYS A 221 -2.88 -16.88 -11.02
CA LYS A 221 -3.60 -17.58 -12.11
C LYS A 221 -4.18 -18.91 -11.64
N GLU A 222 -3.45 -19.66 -10.82
CA GLU A 222 -3.95 -20.91 -10.22
C GLU A 222 -5.20 -20.67 -9.37
N GLU A 223 -5.16 -19.67 -8.49
CA GLU A 223 -6.30 -19.32 -7.64
C GLU A 223 -7.51 -18.85 -8.44
N ALA A 224 -7.30 -18.03 -9.47
CA ALA A 224 -8.36 -17.59 -10.38
C ALA A 224 -9.00 -18.78 -11.11
N TYR A 225 -8.19 -19.72 -11.61
CA TYR A 225 -8.68 -20.91 -12.29
C TYR A 225 -9.43 -21.85 -11.35
N ILE A 226 -8.92 -22.10 -10.15
CA ILE A 226 -9.62 -22.87 -9.12
C ILE A 226 -10.97 -22.24 -8.78
N THR A 227 -11.02 -20.92 -8.64
CA THR A 227 -12.27 -20.19 -8.39
C THR A 227 -13.27 -20.35 -9.54
N GLN A 228 -12.80 -20.29 -10.78
CA GLN A 228 -13.62 -20.58 -11.97
C GLN A 228 -14.18 -22.01 -11.91
N LEU A 229 -13.37 -23.00 -11.58
CA LEU A 229 -13.83 -24.40 -11.48
C LEU A 229 -14.84 -24.59 -10.35
N VAL A 230 -14.65 -23.91 -9.20
CA VAL A 230 -15.63 -23.93 -8.09
C VAL A 230 -16.97 -23.34 -8.51
N SER A 231 -16.98 -22.32 -9.35
CA SER A 231 -18.22 -21.68 -9.86
C SER A 231 -18.87 -22.44 -11.03
N ASN A 232 -18.17 -23.38 -11.66
CA ASN A 232 -18.65 -24.14 -12.82
C ASN A 232 -18.44 -25.64 -12.58
N TYR A 233 -19.47 -26.26 -11.93
CA TYR A 233 -19.42 -27.68 -11.55
C TYR A 233 -19.26 -28.62 -12.76
N ASP A 234 -19.94 -28.34 -13.86
CA ASP A 234 -19.88 -29.20 -15.07
C ASP A 234 -18.49 -29.17 -15.69
N GLN A 235 -17.85 -28.01 -15.72
CA GLN A 235 -16.46 -27.89 -16.17
C GLN A 235 -15.51 -28.64 -15.23
N LEU A 236 -15.68 -28.48 -13.92
CA LEU A 236 -14.88 -29.20 -12.92
C LEU A 236 -15.04 -30.72 -13.09
N LYS A 237 -16.28 -31.22 -13.19
CA LYS A 237 -16.62 -32.63 -13.41
C LYS A 237 -15.94 -33.18 -14.66
N THR A 238 -16.03 -32.47 -15.79
CA THR A 238 -15.40 -32.88 -17.05
C THR A 238 -13.88 -33.00 -16.90
N ILE A 239 -13.21 -32.00 -16.33
CA ILE A 239 -11.77 -32.01 -16.17
C ILE A 239 -11.35 -33.10 -15.20
N TYR A 240 -12.03 -33.20 -14.05
CA TYR A 240 -11.70 -34.20 -13.05
C TYR A 240 -11.86 -35.63 -13.60
N ASN A 241 -12.95 -35.94 -14.32
CA ASN A 241 -13.17 -37.23 -14.89
C ASN A 241 -12.14 -37.61 -15.96
N ASN A 242 -11.70 -36.64 -16.78
CA ASN A 242 -10.59 -36.84 -17.69
C ASN A 242 -9.26 -37.16 -16.94
N CYS A 243 -9.02 -36.57 -15.78
CA CYS A 243 -7.88 -36.90 -14.95
C CYS A 243 -7.97 -38.31 -14.36
N VAL A 244 -9.18 -38.75 -13.94
CA VAL A 244 -9.43 -40.12 -13.48
C VAL A 244 -9.08 -41.11 -14.59
N ASP A 245 -9.53 -40.87 -15.82
CA ASP A 245 -9.24 -41.74 -16.96
C ASP A 245 -7.76 -41.81 -17.29
N GLN A 246 -7.04 -40.67 -17.24
CA GLN A 246 -5.62 -40.66 -17.45
C GLN A 246 -4.86 -41.42 -16.35
N VAL A 247 -5.23 -41.25 -15.08
CA VAL A 247 -4.63 -42.00 -13.96
C VAL A 247 -4.86 -43.49 -14.11
N LYS A 248 -6.06 -43.92 -14.47
CA LYS A 248 -6.43 -45.34 -14.70
C LYS A 248 -5.76 -45.94 -15.94
N SER A 249 -5.38 -45.13 -16.91
CA SER A 249 -4.69 -45.60 -18.13
C SER A 249 -3.27 -46.11 -17.89
N THR A 250 -2.69 -45.87 -16.70
CA THR A 250 -1.33 -46.30 -16.40
C THR A 250 -1.25 -46.92 -15.00
N GLN A 251 -0.43 -47.96 -14.88
CA GLN A 251 -0.09 -48.59 -13.59
C GLN A 251 1.23 -48.04 -13.02
N ASN A 252 1.91 -47.17 -13.75
CA ASN A 252 3.18 -46.57 -13.31
C ASN A 252 2.89 -45.40 -12.35
N TRP A 253 3.29 -45.53 -11.09
CA TRP A 253 3.04 -44.56 -10.04
C TRP A 253 3.67 -43.19 -10.32
N GLU A 254 4.84 -43.13 -10.96
CA GLU A 254 5.50 -41.86 -11.32
C GLU A 254 4.66 -41.09 -12.37
N LYS A 255 4.11 -41.82 -13.36
CA LYS A 255 3.20 -41.23 -14.35
C LYS A 255 1.92 -40.77 -13.69
N GLN A 256 1.32 -41.57 -12.80
CA GLN A 256 0.12 -41.18 -12.05
C GLN A 256 0.39 -39.90 -11.22
N TYR A 257 1.50 -39.86 -10.49
CA TYR A 257 1.93 -38.68 -9.72
C TYR A 257 2.10 -37.46 -10.62
N LYS A 258 2.75 -37.61 -11.77
CA LYS A 258 2.91 -36.50 -12.74
C LYS A 258 1.56 -35.98 -13.23
N ILE A 259 0.58 -36.84 -13.54
CA ILE A 259 -0.76 -36.45 -13.94
C ILE A 259 -1.43 -35.65 -12.80
N THR A 260 -1.48 -36.23 -11.61
CA THR A 260 -2.21 -35.65 -10.46
C THR A 260 -1.60 -34.38 -9.92
N SER A 261 -0.28 -34.17 -10.09
CA SER A 261 0.46 -33.00 -9.63
C SER A 261 0.64 -31.89 -10.66
N SER A 262 0.10 -32.06 -11.87
CA SER A 262 0.20 -31.08 -12.96
C SER A 262 -1.14 -30.50 -13.36
N TYR A 263 -1.09 -29.39 -14.11
CA TYR A 263 -2.25 -28.80 -14.74
C TYR A 263 -2.90 -29.78 -15.74
N PRO A 264 -4.23 -29.88 -15.79
CA PRO A 264 -5.22 -29.20 -14.96
C PRO A 264 -5.69 -30.03 -13.73
N CYS A 265 -5.15 -31.24 -13.54
CA CYS A 265 -5.63 -32.22 -12.55
C CYS A 265 -5.42 -31.72 -11.11
N LYS A 266 -4.26 -31.15 -10.81
CA LYS A 266 -3.97 -30.55 -9.50
C LYS A 266 -5.04 -29.51 -9.12
N GLN A 267 -5.36 -28.61 -10.03
CA GLN A 267 -6.34 -27.54 -9.78
C GLN A 267 -7.77 -28.08 -9.63
N ALA A 268 -8.13 -29.11 -10.41
CA ALA A 268 -9.41 -29.77 -10.26
C ALA A 268 -9.55 -30.45 -8.89
N SER A 269 -8.48 -31.08 -8.38
CA SER A 269 -8.46 -31.62 -7.01
C SER A 269 -8.63 -30.53 -5.96
N HIS A 270 -7.95 -29.39 -6.10
CA HIS A 270 -8.09 -28.25 -5.19
C HIS A 270 -9.51 -27.64 -5.23
N ALA A 271 -10.13 -27.56 -6.41
CA ALA A 271 -11.49 -27.07 -6.55
C ALA A 271 -12.49 -28.01 -5.83
N ARG A 272 -12.31 -29.34 -5.93
CA ARG A 272 -13.11 -30.31 -5.17
C ARG A 272 -13.00 -30.11 -3.66
N ILE A 273 -11.78 -29.90 -3.15
CA ILE A 273 -11.55 -29.65 -1.73
C ILE A 273 -12.27 -28.36 -1.29
N LYS A 274 -12.23 -27.29 -2.09
CA LYS A 274 -12.97 -26.05 -1.79
C LYS A 274 -14.50 -26.24 -1.76
N LEU A 275 -15.01 -27.13 -2.59
CA LEU A 275 -16.43 -27.53 -2.59
C LEU A 275 -16.79 -28.53 -1.50
N GLN A 276 -15.85 -28.90 -0.64
CA GLN A 276 -16.01 -29.92 0.43
C GLN A 276 -16.46 -31.29 -0.12
N LEU A 277 -16.13 -31.60 -1.37
CA LEU A 277 -16.38 -32.89 -1.95
C LEU A 277 -15.35 -33.92 -1.45
N PRO A 278 -15.72 -35.21 -1.30
CA PRO A 278 -14.80 -36.25 -0.84
C PRO A 278 -13.55 -36.32 -1.73
N SER A 279 -12.37 -36.34 -1.12
CA SER A 279 -11.11 -36.60 -1.84
C SER A 279 -10.97 -38.10 -2.06
N ASP A 280 -10.76 -38.50 -3.32
CA ASP A 280 -10.54 -39.91 -3.70
C ASP A 280 -9.28 -40.13 -4.53
N ASN A 281 -8.40 -39.13 -4.62
CA ASN A 281 -7.16 -39.18 -5.37
C ASN A 281 -7.33 -39.70 -6.82
N PHE A 282 -8.39 -39.26 -7.47
CA PHE A 282 -8.76 -39.66 -8.85
C PHE A 282 -9.07 -41.17 -8.98
N GLN A 283 -9.67 -41.78 -7.97
CA GLN A 283 -10.09 -43.18 -8.02
C GLN A 283 -11.46 -43.37 -8.71
N THR A 284 -12.37 -42.41 -8.49
CA THR A 284 -13.75 -42.47 -9.04
C THR A 284 -14.09 -41.19 -9.81
N HIS A 285 -14.98 -41.35 -10.81
CA HIS A 285 -15.56 -40.22 -11.53
C HIS A 285 -16.48 -39.41 -10.62
N MET A 286 -16.54 -38.10 -10.86
CA MET A 286 -17.57 -37.24 -10.28
C MET A 286 -18.92 -37.52 -10.97
N GLU A 287 -20.01 -37.57 -10.19
CA GLU A 287 -21.37 -37.74 -10.65
C GLU A 287 -21.99 -36.46 -11.22
#